data_101e8ee870d020a2488a216841e227ff
#
_entry.id   101e8ee870d020a2488a216841e227ff
#
_cell.length_a   1.000
_cell.length_b   1.000
_cell.length_c   1.000
_cell.angle_alpha   90.00
_cell.angle_beta   90.00
_cell.angle_gamma   90.00
#
_symmetry.space_group_name_H-M   'P 1'
#
loop_
_entity.id
_entity.type
_entity.pdbx_description
1 polymer ?
#
loop_
_entity_poly.entity_id
_entity_poly.type
_entity_poly.pdbx_seq_one_letter_code
_entity_poly.pdbx_strand_id
1 'polypeptide(L)'
;EAISTNTSGFDTYLDDKGELLIGEYGAYTTVYRNCPEKNGYELSNDGSVYTEPEKIISFRAEAGGSLDGETDQVVQDYADLDIPTPKPEQNYVFVGWVPEIPESGAVKESTVYHATFEYVPTLEEVQEAKVTEMNTLQQSIIASGLDVTLSDGTTEHFTLTGQDQTSLMGLQTQVAAGAENIPWHTSDEKEHCKFYSNADMLLIVTAAMEFVTWHVTYFRDLRIYIRSIEDKVAVAAIQYGTDIPEQYQSAPLKAMLAAQNT
;
A
#
# COMPACT_ATOMS: atom_id res chain seq x y z
N GLU A 1 -27.51 -43.95 -2.23
CA GLU A 1 -27.34 -45.22 -1.77
C GLU A 1 -27.33 -45.33 -0.34
N ALA A 2 -27.87 -45.87 0.23
CA ALA A 2 -27.93 -46.02 1.33
C ALA A 2 -27.88 -46.32 2.31
N ILE A 3 -28.19 -46.33 2.41
CA ILE A 3 -28.75 -46.03 3.26
C ILE A 3 -29.11 -46.93 4.20
N SER A 4 -29.35 -46.87 5.04
CA SER A 4 -29.65 -47.56 6.17
C SER A 4 -29.82 -48.99 5.96
N THR A 5 -28.92 -49.63 6.44
CA THR A 5 -28.98 -51.04 6.48
C THR A 5 -29.63 -51.61 7.71
N ASN A 6 -29.99 -50.77 8.64
CA ASN A 6 -30.62 -51.20 9.86
C ASN A 6 -32.10 -50.87 9.88
N THR A 7 -32.80 -51.46 8.99
CA THR A 7 -34.24 -51.39 8.91
C THR A 7 -34.90 -52.57 9.63
N SER A 8 -34.48 -52.86 10.86
CA SER A 8 -35.08 -53.98 11.57
C SER A 8 -36.58 -53.82 11.64
N GLY A 9 -37.29 -54.66 10.93
CA GLY A 9 -38.75 -54.57 10.78
C GLY A 9 -39.23 -53.98 9.47
N PHE A 10 -38.32 -53.54 8.57
CA PHE A 10 -38.68 -53.05 7.25
C PHE A 10 -37.78 -53.64 6.18
N ASP A 11 -38.38 -53.95 5.05
CA ASP A 11 -37.62 -54.30 3.85
C ASP A 11 -37.19 -53.07 3.10
N THR A 12 -36.01 -53.13 2.48
CA THR A 12 -35.50 -52.11 1.59
C THR A 12 -35.54 -52.58 0.18
N TYR A 13 -35.98 -51.75 -0.72
CA TYR A 13 -36.10 -52.08 -2.12
C TYR A 13 -35.69 -50.88 -2.99
N LEU A 14 -34.91 -51.15 -4.01
CA LEU A 14 -34.63 -50.19 -5.07
C LEU A 14 -35.60 -50.42 -6.22
N ASP A 15 -36.45 -49.46 -6.51
CA ASP A 15 -37.33 -49.55 -7.67
C ASP A 15 -36.56 -49.43 -9.00
N ASP A 16 -37.26 -49.59 -10.09
CA ASP A 16 -36.72 -49.50 -11.45
C ASP A 16 -36.30 -48.05 -11.85
N LYS A 17 -36.61 -47.09 -11.03
CA LYS A 17 -36.16 -45.69 -11.17
C LYS A 17 -34.96 -45.32 -10.28
N GLY A 18 -34.47 -46.32 -9.52
CA GLY A 18 -33.36 -46.12 -8.58
C GLY A 18 -33.76 -45.40 -7.28
N GLU A 19 -35.05 -45.38 -6.97
CA GLU A 19 -35.55 -44.83 -5.72
C GLU A 19 -35.46 -45.89 -4.61
N LEU A 20 -34.92 -45.54 -3.44
CA LEU A 20 -34.90 -46.44 -2.29
C LEU A 20 -36.22 -46.38 -1.59
N LEU A 21 -36.86 -47.49 -1.44
CA LEU A 21 -38.11 -47.69 -0.72
C LEU A 21 -37.86 -48.39 0.60
N ILE A 22 -38.47 -47.92 1.67
CA ILE A 22 -38.44 -48.55 2.98
C ILE A 22 -39.87 -48.78 3.42
N GLY A 23 -40.19 -49.97 3.89
CA GLY A 23 -41.51 -50.29 4.37
C GLY A 23 -41.74 -51.79 4.48
N GLU A 24 -42.96 -52.15 4.81
CA GLU A 24 -43.40 -53.54 4.76
C GLU A 24 -43.64 -53.95 3.31
N TYR A 25 -43.43 -55.23 2.99
CA TYR A 25 -43.64 -55.75 1.66
C TYR A 25 -45.02 -55.37 1.10
N GLY A 26 -45.03 -54.64 0.00
CA GLY A 26 -46.23 -54.15 -0.65
C GLY A 26 -46.75 -52.79 -0.15
N ALA A 27 -46.11 -52.20 0.85
CA ALA A 27 -46.49 -50.88 1.39
C ALA A 27 -45.26 -49.96 1.50
N TYR A 28 -44.42 -49.92 0.48
CA TYR A 28 -43.19 -49.11 0.47
C TYR A 28 -43.48 -47.63 0.33
N THR A 29 -42.75 -46.84 1.09
CA THR A 29 -42.69 -45.37 0.94
C THR A 29 -41.31 -44.97 0.44
N THR A 30 -41.27 -44.14 -0.56
CA THR A 30 -39.98 -43.56 -1.03
C THR A 30 -39.43 -42.67 0.06
N VAL A 31 -38.26 -43.00 0.54
CA VAL A 31 -37.59 -42.25 1.60
C VAL A 31 -36.54 -41.30 1.00
N TYR A 32 -35.79 -41.78 0.06
CA TYR A 32 -34.77 -41.02 -0.60
C TYR A 32 -34.70 -41.30 -2.09
N ARG A 33 -34.48 -40.23 -2.85
CA ARG A 33 -34.21 -40.29 -4.27
C ARG A 33 -32.79 -39.78 -4.51
N ASN A 34 -31.91 -40.61 -5.13
CA ASN A 34 -30.55 -40.23 -5.49
C ASN A 34 -29.74 -39.65 -4.33
N CYS A 35 -29.88 -40.22 -3.15
CA CYS A 35 -29.28 -39.73 -1.92
C CYS A 35 -27.74 -39.65 -1.94
N PRO A 36 -27.00 -40.56 -2.58
CA PRO A 36 -25.57 -40.46 -2.68
C PRO A 36 -25.03 -39.29 -3.48
N GLU A 37 -25.84 -38.77 -4.38
CA GLU A 37 -25.47 -37.62 -5.20
C GLU A 37 -25.70 -36.30 -4.51
N LYS A 38 -26.37 -36.33 -3.36
CA LYS A 38 -26.59 -35.15 -2.52
C LYS A 38 -25.48 -35.06 -1.49
N ASN A 39 -24.36 -34.47 -1.90
CA ASN A 39 -23.33 -34.11 -0.94
C ASN A 39 -23.94 -33.23 0.15
N GLY A 40 -23.65 -33.58 1.41
CA GLY A 40 -24.02 -32.73 2.50
C GLY A 40 -25.12 -33.27 3.42
N TYR A 41 -25.53 -34.52 3.30
CA TYR A 41 -26.44 -35.16 4.24
C TYR A 41 -25.71 -36.20 5.09
N GLU A 42 -25.97 -36.19 6.36
CA GLU A 42 -25.44 -37.17 7.31
C GLU A 42 -26.54 -38.14 7.76
N LEU A 43 -26.14 -39.38 8.00
CA LEU A 43 -27.05 -40.40 8.58
C LEU A 43 -27.28 -40.04 10.05
N SER A 44 -28.53 -40.09 10.51
CA SER A 44 -28.84 -39.88 11.93
C SER A 44 -28.16 -40.94 12.81
N ASN A 45 -27.95 -40.64 14.09
CA ASN A 45 -27.27 -41.54 15.03
C ASN A 45 -27.93 -42.91 15.18
N ASP A 46 -29.22 -43.03 14.89
CA ASP A 46 -29.93 -44.27 14.89
C ASP A 46 -29.90 -45.01 13.54
N GLY A 47 -29.27 -44.40 12.53
CA GLY A 47 -29.08 -44.96 11.21
C GLY A 47 -30.34 -45.01 10.35
N SER A 48 -31.41 -44.39 10.75
CA SER A 48 -32.71 -44.49 10.10
C SER A 48 -33.07 -43.38 9.15
N VAL A 49 -32.45 -42.18 9.30
CA VAL A 49 -32.78 -40.99 8.52
C VAL A 49 -31.50 -40.22 8.18
N TYR A 50 -31.40 -39.68 6.97
CA TYR A 50 -30.40 -38.67 6.66
C TYR A 50 -30.87 -37.32 7.12
N THR A 51 -30.01 -36.62 7.83
CA THR A 51 -30.22 -35.23 8.19
C THR A 51 -29.38 -34.32 7.27
N GLU A 52 -29.92 -33.20 6.87
CA GLU A 52 -29.16 -32.18 6.21
C GLU A 52 -28.12 -31.65 7.23
N PRO A 53 -26.84 -31.54 6.85
CA PRO A 53 -25.83 -31.01 7.74
C PRO A 53 -26.18 -29.58 8.14
N GLU A 54 -25.87 -29.25 9.39
CA GLU A 54 -26.03 -27.89 9.88
C GLU A 54 -25.16 -26.94 9.06
N LYS A 55 -25.76 -25.85 8.64
CA LYS A 55 -25.05 -24.79 7.92
C LYS A 55 -24.47 -23.83 8.94
N ILE A 56 -23.17 -23.69 8.92
CA ILE A 56 -22.44 -22.85 9.85
C ILE A 56 -22.06 -21.54 9.18
N ILE A 57 -22.49 -20.44 9.79
CA ILE A 57 -21.99 -19.12 9.44
C ILE A 57 -20.82 -18.80 10.37
N SER A 58 -19.68 -18.54 9.77
CA SER A 58 -18.45 -18.26 10.50
C SER A 58 -18.02 -16.82 10.30
N PHE A 59 -17.55 -16.16 11.35
CA PHE A 59 -16.97 -14.84 11.30
C PHE A 59 -15.49 -14.91 11.65
N ARG A 60 -14.65 -14.25 10.87
CA ARG A 60 -13.20 -14.21 11.08
C ARG A 60 -12.70 -12.78 10.94
N ALA A 61 -11.77 -12.38 11.79
CA ALA A 61 -11.07 -11.11 11.64
C ALA A 61 -9.86 -11.27 10.74
N GLU A 62 -9.69 -10.37 9.79
CA GLU A 62 -8.44 -10.19 9.07
C GLU A 62 -7.41 -9.47 9.96
N ALA A 63 -6.17 -9.32 9.45
CA ALA A 63 -5.13 -8.58 10.16
C ALA A 63 -5.56 -7.12 10.43
N GLY A 64 -5.25 -6.61 11.62
CA GLY A 64 -5.58 -5.26 12.04
C GLY A 64 -6.81 -5.14 12.95
N GLY A 65 -7.38 -6.27 13.39
CA GLY A 65 -8.48 -6.23 14.35
C GLY A 65 -8.83 -7.60 14.94
N SER A 66 -9.87 -7.61 15.75
CA SER A 66 -10.46 -8.79 16.38
C SER A 66 -11.98 -8.70 16.38
N LEU A 67 -12.65 -9.77 16.79
CA LEU A 67 -14.10 -9.82 16.92
C LEU A 67 -14.48 -10.01 18.40
N ASP A 68 -15.57 -9.39 18.78
CA ASP A 68 -16.23 -9.59 20.08
C ASP A 68 -17.63 -10.12 19.86
N GLY A 69 -17.89 -11.32 20.34
CA GLY A 69 -19.13 -12.07 20.13
C GLY A 69 -18.88 -13.48 19.61
N GLU A 70 -19.96 -14.19 19.35
CA GLU A 70 -19.93 -15.57 18.85
C GLU A 70 -19.52 -15.60 17.37
N THR A 71 -18.50 -16.39 17.07
CA THR A 71 -17.88 -16.41 15.73
C THR A 71 -18.34 -17.56 14.83
N ASP A 72 -19.02 -18.54 15.37
CA ASP A 72 -19.57 -19.68 14.59
C ASP A 72 -21.01 -19.90 15.02
N GLN A 73 -21.95 -19.67 14.12
CA GLN A 73 -23.39 -19.68 14.42
C GLN A 73 -24.15 -20.59 13.46
N VAL A 74 -25.18 -21.28 13.99
CA VAL A 74 -26.11 -22.08 13.21
C VAL A 74 -27.46 -21.41 13.22
N VAL A 75 -27.82 -20.78 12.12
CA VAL A 75 -29.10 -20.09 11.93
C VAL A 75 -29.78 -20.56 10.65
N GLN A 76 -31.09 -20.44 10.57
CA GLN A 76 -31.88 -20.79 9.38
C GLN A 76 -32.10 -19.58 8.47
N ASP A 77 -32.09 -18.39 9.02
CA ASP A 77 -32.25 -17.12 8.29
C ASP A 77 -31.13 -16.14 8.69
N TYR A 78 -30.64 -15.37 7.76
CA TYR A 78 -29.63 -14.35 8.02
C TYR A 78 -30.10 -13.26 8.99
N ALA A 79 -31.41 -13.02 9.08
CA ALA A 79 -31.99 -12.07 10.03
C ALA A 79 -31.81 -12.49 11.51
N ASP A 80 -31.53 -13.76 11.77
CA ASP A 80 -31.31 -14.30 13.12
C ASP A 80 -29.83 -14.30 13.54
N LEU A 81 -28.91 -13.79 12.69
CA LEU A 81 -27.49 -13.71 13.00
C LEU A 81 -27.21 -12.66 14.09
N ASP A 82 -26.46 -13.05 15.10
CA ASP A 82 -25.83 -12.12 16.05
C ASP A 82 -24.42 -11.76 15.54
N ILE A 83 -24.35 -10.71 14.72
CA ILE A 83 -23.12 -10.32 14.06
C ILE A 83 -22.11 -9.82 15.10
N PRO A 84 -20.94 -10.48 15.26
CA PRO A 84 -19.96 -10.07 16.24
C PRO A 84 -19.41 -8.67 15.93
N THR A 85 -19.13 -7.91 16.98
CA THR A 85 -18.64 -6.55 16.86
C THR A 85 -17.16 -6.52 16.48
N PRO A 86 -16.78 -5.93 15.32
CA PRO A 86 -15.39 -5.74 14.96
C PRO A 86 -14.68 -4.76 15.90
N LYS A 87 -13.51 -5.14 16.39
CA LYS A 87 -12.63 -4.31 17.24
C LYS A 87 -11.33 -4.04 16.50
N PRO A 88 -11.19 -2.86 15.87
CA PRO A 88 -9.94 -2.48 15.24
C PRO A 88 -8.80 -2.38 16.26
N GLU A 89 -7.60 -2.77 15.84
CA GLU A 89 -6.36 -2.48 16.55
C GLU A 89 -5.98 -1.01 16.44
N GLN A 90 -4.93 -0.60 17.17
CA GLN A 90 -4.43 0.77 17.11
C GLN A 90 -4.03 1.13 15.67
N ASN A 91 -4.48 2.28 15.21
CA ASN A 91 -4.28 2.78 13.84
C ASN A 91 -4.93 1.95 12.74
N TYR A 92 -5.93 1.12 13.08
CA TYR A 92 -6.78 0.47 12.09
C TYR A 92 -8.21 0.97 12.19
N VAL A 93 -8.94 0.89 11.09
CA VAL A 93 -10.38 1.12 11.03
C VAL A 93 -11.07 -0.09 10.41
N PHE A 94 -12.25 -0.42 10.90
CA PHE A 94 -13.08 -1.45 10.28
C PHE A 94 -13.64 -0.89 8.96
N VAL A 95 -13.46 -1.64 7.87
CA VAL A 95 -13.92 -1.26 6.52
C VAL A 95 -15.25 -1.92 6.19
N GLY A 96 -15.40 -3.20 6.52
CA GLY A 96 -16.61 -3.94 6.21
C GLY A 96 -16.42 -5.45 6.31
N TRP A 97 -17.50 -6.17 6.03
CA TRP A 97 -17.51 -7.62 5.94
C TRP A 97 -17.33 -8.08 4.47
N VAL A 98 -16.55 -9.12 4.27
CA VAL A 98 -16.34 -9.73 2.95
C VAL A 98 -16.56 -11.25 3.06
N PRO A 99 -17.50 -11.81 2.27
CA PRO A 99 -18.49 -11.10 1.46
C PRO A 99 -19.45 -10.24 2.29
N GLU A 100 -20.26 -9.41 1.66
CA GLU A 100 -21.30 -8.64 2.34
C GLU A 100 -22.33 -9.58 2.99
N ILE A 101 -22.70 -9.30 4.24
CA ILE A 101 -23.65 -10.13 4.99
C ILE A 101 -25.07 -9.76 4.55
N PRO A 102 -25.89 -10.71 4.09
CA PRO A 102 -27.29 -10.45 3.76
C PRO A 102 -28.09 -10.01 5.00
N GLU A 103 -28.98 -9.04 4.83
CA GLU A 103 -29.86 -8.58 5.93
C GLU A 103 -30.90 -9.63 6.35
N SER A 104 -31.31 -10.50 5.41
CA SER A 104 -32.32 -11.55 5.66
C SER A 104 -32.28 -12.58 4.54
N GLY A 105 -32.98 -13.71 4.76
CA GLY A 105 -33.12 -14.78 3.79
C GLY A 105 -32.55 -16.10 4.32
N ALA A 106 -33.06 -17.20 3.75
CA ALA A 106 -32.68 -18.55 4.18
C ALA A 106 -31.19 -18.82 3.94
N VAL A 107 -30.51 -19.36 4.94
CA VAL A 107 -29.13 -19.81 4.85
C VAL A 107 -29.08 -21.08 4.01
N LYS A 108 -28.41 -21.02 2.87
CA LYS A 108 -28.36 -22.12 1.89
C LYS A 108 -27.10 -22.97 1.99
N GLU A 109 -26.01 -22.36 2.47
CA GLU A 109 -24.70 -23.00 2.59
C GLU A 109 -23.90 -22.43 3.76
N SER A 110 -22.92 -23.16 4.23
CA SER A 110 -21.97 -22.66 5.21
C SER A 110 -21.09 -21.58 4.56
N THR A 111 -20.96 -20.45 5.24
CA THR A 111 -20.25 -19.28 4.71
C THR A 111 -19.31 -18.71 5.77
N VAL A 112 -18.15 -18.21 5.33
CA VAL A 112 -17.22 -17.48 6.19
C VAL A 112 -17.23 -16.01 5.79
N TYR A 113 -17.51 -15.15 6.76
CA TYR A 113 -17.47 -13.69 6.62
C TYR A 113 -16.22 -13.14 7.27
N HIS A 114 -15.44 -12.36 6.53
CA HIS A 114 -14.21 -11.75 7.00
C HIS A 114 -14.44 -10.27 7.33
N ALA A 115 -14.17 -9.89 8.57
CA ALA A 115 -14.06 -8.48 8.94
C ALA A 115 -12.73 -7.92 8.42
N THR A 116 -12.82 -6.95 7.55
CA THR A 116 -11.64 -6.31 6.93
C THR A 116 -11.29 -5.01 7.64
N PHE A 117 -10.01 -4.75 7.79
CA PHE A 117 -9.50 -3.57 8.47
C PHE A 117 -8.46 -2.89 7.60
N GLU A 118 -8.45 -1.55 7.62
CA GLU A 118 -7.49 -0.73 6.90
C GLU A 118 -6.61 0.03 7.88
N TYR A 119 -5.31 0.03 7.62
CA TYR A 119 -4.36 0.79 8.40
C TYR A 119 -4.44 2.29 8.07
N VAL A 120 -4.56 3.10 9.08
CA VAL A 120 -4.58 4.58 8.98
C VAL A 120 -3.26 5.12 9.52
N PRO A 121 -2.35 5.56 8.65
CA PRO A 121 -1.05 6.06 9.08
C PRO A 121 -1.18 7.17 10.13
N THR A 122 -0.28 7.18 11.11
CA THR A 122 -0.16 8.26 12.09
C THR A 122 0.28 9.57 11.41
N LEU A 123 0.15 10.70 12.11
CA LEU A 123 0.65 11.97 11.59
C LEU A 123 2.17 11.92 11.36
N GLU A 124 2.92 11.33 12.29
CA GLU A 124 4.37 11.18 12.20
C GLU A 124 4.79 10.37 10.97
N GLU A 125 4.10 9.25 10.69
CA GLU A 125 4.37 8.43 9.50
C GLU A 125 4.11 9.19 8.21
N VAL A 126 3.02 9.97 8.15
CA VAL A 126 2.72 10.81 6.99
C VAL A 126 3.78 11.90 6.81
N GLN A 127 4.24 12.53 7.90
CA GLN A 127 5.32 13.53 7.87
C GLN A 127 6.64 12.91 7.38
N GLU A 128 7.05 11.77 7.91
CA GLU A 128 8.31 11.12 7.52
C GLU A 128 8.26 10.57 6.08
N ALA A 129 7.11 10.05 5.64
CA ALA A 129 6.91 9.68 4.24
C ALA A 129 7.08 10.88 3.31
N LYS A 130 6.48 12.05 3.67
CA LYS A 130 6.61 13.29 2.91
C LYS A 130 8.04 13.82 2.92
N VAL A 131 8.74 13.78 4.05
CA VAL A 131 10.16 14.17 4.12
C VAL A 131 11.00 13.28 3.21
N THR A 132 10.73 11.98 3.17
CA THR A 132 11.43 11.03 2.28
C THR A 132 11.16 11.34 0.81
N GLU A 133 9.91 11.64 0.44
CA GLU A 133 9.53 12.07 -0.91
C GLU A 133 10.29 13.33 -1.33
N MET A 134 10.29 14.36 -0.49
CA MET A 134 10.98 15.63 -0.77
C MET A 134 12.50 15.45 -0.84
N ASN A 135 13.07 14.56 -0.02
CA ASN A 135 14.50 14.22 -0.11
C ASN A 135 14.86 13.57 -1.45
N THR A 136 14.03 12.65 -1.91
CA THR A 136 14.23 11.99 -3.20
C THR A 136 14.16 12.98 -4.36
N LEU A 137 13.20 13.89 -4.31
CA LEU A 137 13.07 14.97 -5.30
C LEU A 137 14.28 15.91 -5.26
N GLN A 138 14.73 16.34 -4.08
CA GLN A 138 15.93 17.16 -3.93
C GLN A 138 17.15 16.50 -4.57
N GLN A 139 17.39 15.23 -4.25
CA GLN A 139 18.54 14.49 -4.81
C GLN A 139 18.44 14.36 -6.33
N SER A 140 17.24 14.10 -6.85
CA SER A 140 17.00 14.02 -8.29
C SER A 140 17.24 15.36 -8.98
N ILE A 141 16.75 16.47 -8.41
CA ILE A 141 16.96 17.82 -8.95
C ILE A 141 18.44 18.16 -8.96
N ILE A 142 19.15 17.91 -7.86
CA ILE A 142 20.60 18.16 -7.81
C ILE A 142 21.33 17.31 -8.86
N ALA A 143 21.04 16.02 -8.94
CA ALA A 143 21.71 15.11 -9.87
C ALA A 143 21.42 15.46 -11.33
N SER A 144 20.22 15.96 -11.65
CA SER A 144 19.91 16.43 -13.01
C SER A 144 20.78 17.61 -13.44
N GLY A 145 21.25 18.41 -12.49
CA GLY A 145 22.21 19.48 -12.76
C GLY A 145 21.58 20.82 -13.15
N LEU A 146 22.37 21.67 -13.79
CA LEU A 146 21.98 23.05 -14.11
C LEU A 146 22.62 23.53 -15.42
N ASP A 147 22.02 24.59 -15.97
CA ASP A 147 22.57 25.33 -17.09
C ASP A 147 23.56 26.38 -16.58
N VAL A 148 24.72 26.46 -17.22
CA VAL A 148 25.73 27.49 -16.95
C VAL A 148 26.07 28.25 -18.24
N THR A 149 26.00 29.57 -18.18
CA THR A 149 26.45 30.43 -19.28
C THR A 149 27.95 30.69 -19.14
N LEU A 150 28.70 30.30 -20.15
CA LEU A 150 30.14 30.41 -20.21
C LEU A 150 30.60 31.82 -20.64
N SER A 151 31.89 32.09 -20.57
CA SER A 151 32.47 33.41 -20.86
C SER A 151 32.28 33.87 -22.30
N ASP A 152 32.09 32.96 -23.24
CA ASP A 152 31.78 33.25 -24.64
C ASP A 152 30.30 33.50 -24.93
N GLY A 153 29.44 33.38 -23.91
CA GLY A 153 27.99 33.55 -23.98
C GLY A 153 27.22 32.30 -24.35
N THR A 154 27.89 31.16 -24.57
CA THR A 154 27.21 29.88 -24.78
C THR A 154 26.66 29.33 -23.43
N THR A 155 25.54 28.61 -23.49
CA THR A 155 24.97 27.97 -22.30
C THR A 155 25.07 26.45 -22.50
N GLU A 156 25.66 25.79 -21.52
CA GLU A 156 25.80 24.34 -21.48
C GLU A 156 25.20 23.79 -20.23
N HIS A 157 24.64 22.57 -20.29
CA HIS A 157 24.06 21.88 -19.17
C HIS A 157 25.06 20.90 -18.55
N PHE A 158 25.17 20.93 -17.22
CA PHE A 158 26.08 20.07 -16.45
C PHE A 158 25.34 19.25 -15.44
N THR A 159 25.50 17.92 -15.43
CA THR A 159 24.99 17.03 -14.37
C THR A 159 25.76 17.27 -13.07
N LEU A 160 25.08 17.03 -11.95
CA LEU A 160 25.65 17.11 -10.60
C LEU A 160 25.38 15.83 -9.82
N THR A 161 25.70 14.68 -10.41
CA THR A 161 25.67 13.40 -9.68
C THR A 161 26.65 13.47 -8.50
N GLY A 162 26.53 12.55 -7.55
CA GLY A 162 27.47 12.53 -6.41
C GLY A 162 28.93 12.39 -6.83
N GLN A 163 29.20 11.74 -7.99
CA GLN A 163 30.53 11.65 -8.56
C GLN A 163 30.98 12.98 -9.15
N ASP A 164 30.10 13.68 -9.89
CA ASP A 164 30.38 14.98 -10.47
C ASP A 164 30.70 16.01 -9.38
N GLN A 165 29.88 16.07 -8.31
CA GLN A 165 30.11 16.95 -7.18
C GLN A 165 31.48 16.71 -6.56
N THR A 166 31.86 15.44 -6.35
CA THR A 166 33.17 15.06 -5.79
C THR A 166 34.30 15.48 -6.72
N SER A 167 34.15 15.28 -8.02
CA SER A 167 35.15 15.65 -9.04
C SER A 167 35.31 17.16 -9.16
N LEU A 168 34.20 17.93 -9.16
CA LEU A 168 34.21 19.39 -9.20
C LEU A 168 34.93 19.99 -7.97
N MET A 169 34.74 19.40 -6.77
CA MET A 169 35.51 19.81 -5.58
C MET A 169 37.02 19.63 -5.77
N GLY A 170 37.45 18.55 -6.44
CA GLY A 170 38.86 18.35 -6.81
C GLY A 170 39.34 19.38 -7.80
N LEU A 171 38.53 19.70 -8.82
CA LEU A 171 38.87 20.70 -9.83
C LEU A 171 38.93 22.12 -9.29
N GLN A 172 38.14 22.44 -8.25
CA GLN A 172 38.22 23.75 -7.59
C GLN A 172 39.63 24.12 -7.14
N THR A 173 40.39 23.15 -6.64
CA THR A 173 41.78 23.36 -6.26
C THR A 173 42.66 23.69 -7.45
N GLN A 174 42.43 23.06 -8.61
CA GLN A 174 43.19 23.34 -9.86
C GLN A 174 42.84 24.73 -10.41
N VAL A 175 41.55 25.08 -10.39
CA VAL A 175 41.05 26.40 -10.79
C VAL A 175 41.71 27.49 -9.90
N ALA A 176 41.75 27.31 -8.60
CA ALA A 176 42.38 28.24 -7.66
C ALA A 176 43.90 28.36 -7.88
N ALA A 177 44.56 27.32 -8.39
CA ALA A 177 45.97 27.32 -8.76
C ALA A 177 46.23 27.94 -10.15
N GLY A 178 45.20 28.40 -10.87
CA GLY A 178 45.31 29.01 -12.17
C GLY A 178 45.55 28.00 -13.33
N ALA A 179 45.11 26.74 -13.15
CA ALA A 179 45.20 25.74 -14.21
C ALA A 179 44.35 26.15 -15.42
N GLU A 180 44.86 25.89 -16.61
CA GLU A 180 44.16 26.07 -17.88
C GLU A 180 43.93 24.73 -18.58
N ASN A 181 43.02 24.72 -19.54
CA ASN A 181 42.64 23.50 -20.30
C ASN A 181 42.19 22.37 -19.40
N ILE A 182 41.25 22.67 -18.53
CA ILE A 182 40.70 21.72 -17.55
C ILE A 182 39.68 20.83 -18.25
N PRO A 183 39.85 19.49 -18.26
CA PRO A 183 38.90 18.61 -18.95
C PRO A 183 37.63 18.43 -18.09
N TRP A 184 36.48 18.64 -18.71
CA TRP A 184 35.17 18.37 -18.11
C TRP A 184 34.16 17.95 -19.19
N HIS A 185 33.00 17.49 -18.79
CA HIS A 185 31.93 17.03 -19.67
C HIS A 185 30.61 17.77 -19.39
N THR A 186 29.78 17.87 -20.41
CA THR A 186 28.39 18.29 -20.31
C THR A 186 27.52 17.11 -19.90
N SER A 187 26.23 17.33 -19.73
CA SER A 187 25.22 16.28 -19.50
C SER A 187 24.94 15.43 -20.75
N ASP A 188 25.38 15.83 -21.93
CA ASP A 188 25.20 15.04 -23.15
C ASP A 188 26.21 13.87 -23.18
N GLU A 189 25.73 12.68 -22.88
CA GLU A 189 26.53 11.45 -22.88
C GLU A 189 27.11 11.08 -24.25
N LYS A 190 26.66 11.74 -25.33
CA LYS A 190 27.21 11.55 -26.69
C LYS A 190 28.39 12.46 -26.99
N GLU A 191 28.59 13.47 -26.17
CA GLU A 191 29.73 14.38 -26.29
C GLU A 191 30.95 13.85 -25.53
N HIS A 192 32.13 14.10 -26.09
CA HIS A 192 33.38 13.84 -25.40
C HIS A 192 33.66 14.95 -24.37
N CYS A 193 34.51 14.65 -23.40
CA CYS A 193 35.06 15.70 -22.53
C CYS A 193 35.69 16.81 -23.37
N LYS A 194 35.41 18.03 -22.95
CA LYS A 194 35.96 19.25 -23.54
C LYS A 194 37.01 19.86 -22.61
N PHE A 195 37.87 20.69 -23.13
CA PHE A 195 38.76 21.53 -22.33
C PHE A 195 38.10 22.88 -22.07
N TYR A 196 37.98 23.25 -20.82
CA TYR A 196 37.46 24.54 -20.37
C TYR A 196 38.62 25.43 -19.93
N SER A 197 38.49 26.75 -20.16
CA SER A 197 39.40 27.74 -19.60
C SER A 197 39.26 27.78 -18.07
N ASN A 198 40.27 28.36 -17.39
CA ASN A 198 40.15 28.61 -15.95
C ASN A 198 38.91 29.45 -15.59
N ALA A 199 38.62 30.47 -16.41
CA ALA A 199 37.45 31.33 -16.19
C ALA A 199 36.12 30.56 -16.32
N ASP A 200 35.95 29.72 -17.35
CA ASP A 200 34.74 28.92 -17.55
C ASP A 200 34.57 27.86 -16.47
N MET A 201 35.67 27.19 -16.12
CA MET A 201 35.61 26.20 -15.04
C MET A 201 35.29 26.84 -13.70
N LEU A 202 35.72 28.07 -13.44
CA LEU A 202 35.34 28.84 -12.25
C LEU A 202 33.84 29.11 -12.23
N LEU A 203 33.27 29.50 -13.39
CA LEU A 203 31.82 29.70 -13.54
C LEU A 203 31.05 28.40 -13.23
N ILE A 204 31.47 27.28 -13.84
CA ILE A 204 30.84 25.98 -13.63
C ILE A 204 30.88 25.55 -12.16
N VAL A 205 32.06 25.59 -11.54
CA VAL A 205 32.25 25.17 -10.15
C VAL A 205 31.45 26.06 -9.19
N THR A 206 31.45 27.38 -9.42
CA THR A 206 30.72 28.32 -8.57
C THR A 206 29.23 28.10 -8.68
N ALA A 207 28.68 28.02 -9.89
CA ALA A 207 27.25 27.77 -10.11
C ALA A 207 26.80 26.43 -9.55
N ALA A 208 27.61 25.37 -9.73
CA ALA A 208 27.33 24.06 -9.16
C ALA A 208 27.29 24.07 -7.64
N MET A 209 28.23 24.72 -6.97
CA MET A 209 28.28 24.83 -5.51
C MET A 209 27.10 25.65 -4.96
N GLU A 210 26.75 26.74 -5.60
CA GLU A 210 25.60 27.58 -5.23
C GLU A 210 24.30 26.80 -5.38
N PHE A 211 24.12 26.09 -6.50
CA PHE A 211 22.94 25.28 -6.77
C PHE A 211 22.76 24.16 -5.72
N VAL A 212 23.79 23.38 -5.47
CA VAL A 212 23.76 22.31 -4.45
C VAL A 212 23.48 22.91 -3.06
N THR A 213 24.16 23.99 -2.70
CA THR A 213 24.02 24.62 -1.38
C THR A 213 22.60 25.15 -1.17
N TRP A 214 22.00 25.77 -2.21
CA TRP A 214 20.61 26.23 -2.16
C TRP A 214 19.65 25.09 -1.90
N HIS A 215 19.70 24.00 -2.69
CA HIS A 215 18.81 22.88 -2.55
C HIS A 215 18.97 22.15 -1.20
N VAL A 216 20.20 22.01 -0.71
CA VAL A 216 20.47 21.41 0.60
C VAL A 216 19.92 22.27 1.72
N THR A 217 20.11 23.59 1.67
CA THR A 217 19.63 24.55 2.67
C THR A 217 18.10 24.58 2.69
N TYR A 218 17.48 24.72 1.50
CA TYR A 218 16.03 24.74 1.34
C TYR A 218 15.39 23.45 1.90
N PHE A 219 15.89 22.29 1.50
CA PHE A 219 15.32 21.03 1.97
C PHE A 219 15.50 20.85 3.50
N ARG A 220 16.59 21.36 4.05
CA ARG A 220 16.81 21.29 5.49
C ARG A 220 15.75 22.01 6.28
N ASP A 221 15.31 23.14 5.80
CA ASP A 221 14.23 23.95 6.41
C ASP A 221 12.85 23.37 6.07
N LEU A 222 12.64 22.91 4.83
CA LEU A 222 11.40 22.29 4.39
C LEU A 222 11.03 21.08 5.27
N ARG A 223 11.97 20.21 5.59
CA ARG A 223 11.70 19.06 6.48
C ARG A 223 11.33 19.44 7.90
N ILE A 224 11.87 20.57 8.41
CA ILE A 224 11.48 21.11 9.71
C ILE A 224 10.04 21.62 9.64
N TYR A 225 9.71 22.34 8.56
CA TYR A 225 8.35 22.81 8.32
C TYR A 225 7.36 21.66 8.21
N ILE A 226 7.65 20.62 7.39
CA ILE A 226 6.79 19.44 7.25
C ILE A 226 6.47 18.81 8.62
N ARG A 227 7.47 18.62 9.46
CA ARG A 227 7.31 18.03 10.81
C ARG A 227 6.56 18.91 11.80
N SER A 228 6.38 20.19 11.49
CA SER A 228 5.61 21.12 12.32
C SER A 228 4.11 21.17 11.95
N ILE A 229 3.71 20.58 10.84
CA ILE A 229 2.32 20.60 10.37
C ILE A 229 1.53 19.53 11.10
N GLU A 230 0.46 19.92 11.79
CA GLU A 230 -0.36 18.99 12.60
C GLU A 230 -1.52 18.34 11.82
N ASP A 231 -1.76 18.74 10.58
CA ASP A 231 -2.81 18.21 9.71
C ASP A 231 -2.23 17.33 8.59
N LYS A 232 -2.67 16.09 8.51
CA LYS A 232 -2.23 15.12 7.50
C LYS A 232 -2.51 15.57 6.07
N VAL A 233 -3.63 16.25 5.84
CA VAL A 233 -4.00 16.75 4.50
C VAL A 233 -3.05 17.87 4.09
N ALA A 234 -2.74 18.78 5.01
CA ALA A 234 -1.77 19.85 4.77
C ALA A 234 -0.37 19.30 4.53
N VAL A 235 0.07 18.28 5.27
CA VAL A 235 1.35 17.57 5.00
C VAL A 235 1.35 16.97 3.59
N ALA A 236 0.27 16.28 3.22
CA ALA A 236 0.17 15.63 1.90
C ALA A 236 0.22 16.64 0.74
N ALA A 237 -0.26 17.87 0.95
CA ALA A 237 -0.28 18.93 -0.05
C ALA A 237 1.09 19.58 -0.30
N ILE A 238 2.09 19.35 0.55
CA ILE A 238 3.44 19.93 0.37
C ILE A 238 4.08 19.36 -0.90
N GLN A 239 4.67 20.26 -1.68
CA GLN A 239 5.46 19.97 -2.88
C GLN A 239 6.86 20.56 -2.73
N TYR A 240 7.80 20.04 -3.50
CA TYR A 240 9.14 20.62 -3.56
C TYR A 240 9.06 22.02 -4.22
N GLY A 241 9.58 23.04 -3.54
CA GLY A 241 9.42 24.43 -3.95
C GLY A 241 8.31 25.19 -3.20
N THR A 242 7.57 24.53 -2.28
CA THR A 242 6.60 25.20 -1.42
C THR A 242 7.27 26.29 -0.59
N ASP A 243 6.64 27.47 -0.51
CA ASP A 243 7.11 28.56 0.33
C ASP A 243 7.14 28.14 1.81
N ILE A 244 8.32 28.23 2.41
CA ILE A 244 8.49 27.90 3.83
C ILE A 244 8.16 29.13 4.65
N PRO A 245 7.23 29.06 5.63
CA PRO A 245 6.92 30.20 6.50
C PRO A 245 8.17 30.72 7.24
N GLU A 246 8.27 32.04 7.40
CA GLU A 246 9.47 32.73 7.87
C GLU A 246 10.02 32.18 9.20
N GLN A 247 9.15 31.71 10.09
CA GLN A 247 9.54 31.12 11.38
C GLN A 247 10.30 29.80 11.26
N TYR A 248 10.19 29.13 10.11
CA TYR A 248 10.91 27.87 9.82
C TYR A 248 12.11 28.07 8.91
N GLN A 249 12.34 29.31 8.43
CA GLN A 249 13.49 29.62 7.61
C GLN A 249 14.71 29.91 8.46
N SER A 250 15.79 29.20 8.16
CA SER A 250 17.11 29.48 8.72
C SER A 250 17.67 30.82 8.22
N ALA A 251 18.62 31.40 8.94
CA ALA A 251 19.30 32.62 8.49
C ALA A 251 19.97 32.46 7.11
N PRO A 252 20.64 31.31 6.79
CA PRO A 252 21.15 31.07 5.45
C PRO A 252 20.06 31.08 4.36
N LEU A 253 18.92 30.43 4.57
CA LEU A 253 17.83 30.42 3.59
C LEU A 253 17.28 31.82 3.36
N LYS A 254 17.04 32.59 4.43
CA LYS A 254 16.60 34.00 4.33
C LYS A 254 17.54 34.84 3.50
N ALA A 255 18.85 34.68 3.71
CA ALA A 255 19.86 35.41 2.95
C ALA A 255 19.85 35.03 1.46
N MET A 256 19.71 33.71 1.14
CA MET A 256 19.62 33.22 -0.24
C MET A 256 18.36 33.72 -0.95
N LEU A 257 17.21 33.69 -0.29
CA LEU A 257 15.95 34.18 -0.84
C LEU A 257 15.99 35.69 -1.08
N ALA A 258 16.63 36.46 -0.20
CA ALA A 258 16.80 37.90 -0.39
C ALA A 258 17.70 38.21 -1.60
N ALA A 259 18.73 37.43 -1.85
CA ALA A 259 19.64 37.59 -2.99
C ALA A 259 18.96 37.26 -4.34
N GLN A 260 17.97 36.41 -4.38
CA GLN A 260 17.20 36.09 -5.59
C GLN A 260 16.22 37.20 -5.99
N ASN A 261 15.83 38.07 -5.05
CA ASN A 261 14.87 39.17 -5.28
C ASN A 261 15.54 40.51 -5.63
N THR A 262 16.87 40.54 -5.79
CA THR A 262 17.65 41.72 -6.18
C THR A 262 18.17 41.63 -7.59
#